data_5c6f1d7caaa228dd7b41fbba4fc83291
#
_entry.id   5c6f1d7caaa228dd7b41fbba4fc83291
#
_cell.length_a   1.000
_cell.length_b   1.000
_cell.length_c   1.000
_cell.angle_alpha   90.00
_cell.angle_beta   90.00
_cell.angle_gamma   90.00
#
_symmetry.space_group_name_H-M   'P 1'
#
loop_
_entity.id
_entity.type
_entity.pdbx_description
1 polymer ?
#
loop_
_entity_poly.entity_id
_entity_poly.type
_entity_poly.pdbx_seq_one_letter_code
_entity_poly.pdbx_strand_id
1 'polypeptide(L)'
;MTWTSNLRARALEALVRSMRPEALPTTLALVAACALLAWPLLGVAFLPFVDYPQHLGTIAAIHGQSDPRFSPYFVVEYARTQYLVPYMLGDWLAYPFGVEGSGRATAILSVVPLPLAVAWFLREHGRPAILGAASAAIALHMYVFWGFLNYAMGMIAALVALAGFARLARRPDAARTALAALLALVCFYTHAQLYAWLGLAAIVQLAAMSPSLGRARALRALGASGLACLPSVIGAFVWIRLSGVVEHGEAGARSGHAAQMSDAPPIFSAPHETVRSWLDHSFGAYHDGSGEHLAIAFFALIGLVIALRGPRGVTPDPAEGTPPEASPDPERIIPAVEPGASAGLRRWLASLPARGPVRSFAPELVLLLSFAGYLFAPFSYRLIEPINHRFLPLALALLPALGPVSAISLRARWTLSAACIAVAIATGTIHHARFVETDEEMGELSDALAQSAPGHRLLGLVFDAQSRVVRAPIYLHAHQYYQARVGGLACFSFVEFPKSPVQYRPGAEPPPFPPRFEWEPGRYDHHVWGDAFDYWLVRHEAHRPPPRVFRAGSPSDAAEPVRVVETDRWTLYARPELAASADPEDAR
;
A
#
# COMPACT_ATOMS: atom_id res chain seq x y z
N MET A 1 -35.86 5.75 7.72
CA MET A 1 -35.42 7.17 7.77
C MET A 1 -34.55 7.57 8.98
N THR A 2 -34.45 6.78 10.05
CA THR A 2 -33.72 7.13 11.30
C THR A 2 -32.19 6.87 11.27
N TRP A 3 -31.67 6.04 10.38
CA TRP A 3 -30.24 5.69 10.36
C TRP A 3 -29.37 6.76 9.69
N THR A 4 -29.84 7.32 8.58
CA THR A 4 -29.15 8.39 7.83
C THR A 4 -29.12 9.72 8.59
N SER A 5 -30.18 10.04 9.35
CA SER A 5 -30.22 11.25 10.19
C SER A 5 -29.23 11.19 11.35
N ASN A 6 -29.06 10.01 11.95
CA ASN A 6 -28.08 9.79 13.02
C ASN A 6 -26.62 9.86 12.53
N LEU A 7 -26.32 9.41 11.30
CA LEU A 7 -24.99 9.54 10.70
C LEU A 7 -24.65 11.00 10.40
N ARG A 8 -25.60 11.77 9.85
CA ARG A 8 -25.42 13.21 9.60
C ARG A 8 -25.20 14.00 10.89
N ALA A 9 -25.97 13.73 11.94
CA ALA A 9 -25.80 14.38 13.24
C ALA A 9 -24.42 14.09 13.85
N ARG A 10 -23.93 12.86 13.74
CA ARG A 10 -22.58 12.48 14.23
C ARG A 10 -21.46 13.08 13.40
N ALA A 11 -21.62 13.14 12.07
CA ALA A 11 -20.65 13.80 11.20
C ALA A 11 -20.57 15.30 11.56
N LEU A 12 -21.71 15.94 11.80
CA LEU A 12 -21.77 17.34 12.21
C LEU A 12 -21.15 17.56 13.61
N GLU A 13 -21.44 16.70 14.58
CA GLU A 13 -20.79 16.77 15.89
C GLU A 13 -19.28 16.53 15.82
N ALA A 14 -18.79 15.62 14.96
CA ALA A 14 -17.37 15.40 14.73
C ALA A 14 -16.73 16.63 14.07
N LEU A 15 -17.40 17.23 13.10
CA LEU A 15 -16.98 18.46 12.44
C LEU A 15 -16.91 19.63 13.44
N VAL A 16 -17.93 19.84 14.27
CA VAL A 16 -17.93 20.88 15.32
C VAL A 16 -16.84 20.63 16.35
N ARG A 17 -16.57 19.38 16.72
CA ARG A 17 -15.44 19.06 17.62
C ARG A 17 -14.10 19.33 16.98
N SER A 18 -13.94 19.07 15.68
CA SER A 18 -12.69 19.35 14.95
C SER A 18 -12.41 20.83 14.80
N MET A 19 -13.44 21.67 14.86
CA MET A 19 -13.34 23.14 14.81
C MET A 19 -13.06 23.79 16.17
N ARG A 20 -12.99 23.02 17.27
CA ARG A 20 -12.60 23.59 18.57
C ARG A 20 -11.17 24.15 18.46
N PRO A 21 -10.89 25.30 19.07
CA PRO A 21 -9.57 25.95 18.98
C PRO A 21 -8.39 25.02 19.34
N GLU A 22 -8.61 24.09 20.24
CA GLU A 22 -7.61 23.13 20.68
C GLU A 22 -7.37 21.97 19.69
N ALA A 23 -8.37 21.62 18.87
CA ALA A 23 -8.28 20.52 17.88
C ALA A 23 -7.89 21.03 16.49
N LEU A 24 -8.16 22.31 16.20
CA LEU A 24 -7.98 22.90 14.86
C LEU A 24 -6.57 22.71 14.29
N PRO A 25 -5.46 22.97 15.03
CA PRO A 25 -4.12 22.75 14.47
C PRO A 25 -3.89 21.30 14.02
N THR A 26 -4.36 20.34 14.80
CA THR A 26 -4.24 18.90 14.47
C THR A 26 -5.04 18.55 13.24
N THR A 27 -6.27 19.04 13.16
CA THR A 27 -7.15 18.79 12.01
C THR A 27 -6.56 19.37 10.73
N LEU A 28 -6.09 20.63 10.78
CA LEU A 28 -5.46 21.29 9.63
C LEU A 28 -4.22 20.55 9.15
N ALA A 29 -3.33 20.13 10.07
CA ALA A 29 -2.13 19.39 9.71
C ALA A 29 -2.44 18.04 9.03
N LEU A 30 -3.40 17.29 9.57
CA LEU A 30 -3.77 15.97 9.01
C LEU A 30 -4.50 16.11 7.67
N VAL A 31 -5.43 17.07 7.54
CA VAL A 31 -6.14 17.32 6.29
C VAL A 31 -5.17 17.79 5.20
N ALA A 32 -4.29 18.75 5.52
CA ALA A 32 -3.27 19.22 4.59
C ALA A 32 -2.32 18.09 4.17
N ALA A 33 -1.85 17.26 5.11
CA ALA A 33 -1.02 16.11 4.82
C ALA A 33 -1.69 15.15 3.82
N CYS A 34 -2.95 14.80 4.05
CA CYS A 34 -3.70 13.92 3.16
C CYS A 34 -3.96 14.56 1.78
N ALA A 35 -4.37 15.83 1.75
CA ALA A 35 -4.67 16.53 0.49
C ALA A 35 -3.40 16.69 -0.38
N LEU A 36 -2.28 17.07 0.23
CA LEU A 36 -1.00 17.26 -0.47
C LEU A 36 -0.37 15.93 -0.92
N LEU A 37 -0.64 14.81 -0.23
CA LEU A 37 -0.28 13.47 -0.71
C LEU A 37 -1.17 12.99 -1.87
N ALA A 38 -2.45 13.36 -1.88
CA ALA A 38 -3.35 12.99 -2.97
C ALA A 38 -3.06 13.77 -4.26
N TRP A 39 -2.58 15.00 -4.15
CA TRP A 39 -2.36 15.90 -5.30
C TRP A 39 -1.46 15.31 -6.39
N PRO A 40 -0.23 14.81 -6.14
CA PRO A 40 0.59 14.21 -7.18
C PRO A 40 -0.06 12.99 -7.84
N LEU A 41 -0.84 12.21 -7.07
CA LEU A 41 -1.52 11.03 -7.58
C LEU A 41 -2.71 11.34 -8.49
N LEU A 42 -3.26 12.56 -8.42
CA LEU A 42 -4.39 13.02 -9.22
C LEU A 42 -3.97 13.82 -10.45
N GLY A 43 -2.76 14.38 -10.45
CA GLY A 43 -2.32 15.39 -11.41
C GLY A 43 -1.70 14.86 -12.70
N VAL A 44 -1.62 13.54 -12.92
CA VAL A 44 -0.92 12.91 -14.07
C VAL A 44 -1.77 11.81 -14.69
N ALA A 45 -1.53 11.46 -15.95
CA ALA A 45 -2.21 10.36 -16.62
C ALA A 45 -1.64 8.99 -16.19
N PHE A 46 -0.33 8.88 -16.11
CA PHE A 46 0.39 7.68 -15.75
C PHE A 46 1.11 7.84 -14.41
N LEU A 47 0.81 6.97 -13.44
CA LEU A 47 1.53 6.98 -12.16
C LEU A 47 2.90 6.34 -12.33
N PRO A 48 3.99 6.96 -11.80
CA PRO A 48 5.35 6.48 -11.98
C PRO A 48 5.70 5.31 -11.02
N PHE A 49 4.89 4.25 -11.05
CA PHE A 49 5.09 3.07 -10.22
C PHE A 49 5.24 1.83 -11.11
N VAL A 50 6.33 1.08 -10.92
CA VAL A 50 6.72 -0.06 -11.78
C VAL A 50 5.56 -1.05 -11.95
N ASP A 51 4.97 -1.53 -10.85
CA ASP A 51 3.94 -2.57 -10.87
C ASP A 51 2.51 -2.03 -10.99
N TYR A 52 2.34 -0.72 -11.03
CA TYR A 52 1.00 -0.12 -11.13
C TYR A 52 0.21 -0.60 -12.35
N PRO A 53 0.80 -0.66 -13.56
CA PRO A 53 0.10 -1.20 -14.73
C PRO A 53 -0.29 -2.68 -14.56
N GLN A 54 0.50 -3.49 -13.86
CA GLN A 54 0.15 -4.88 -13.55
C GLN A 54 -1.04 -4.98 -12.59
N HIS A 55 -1.13 -4.10 -11.59
CA HIS A 55 -2.31 -4.00 -10.74
C HIS A 55 -3.55 -3.63 -11.55
N LEU A 56 -3.44 -2.67 -12.46
CA LEU A 56 -4.54 -2.29 -13.36
C LEU A 56 -4.98 -3.46 -14.25
N GLY A 57 -4.04 -4.16 -14.89
CA GLY A 57 -4.32 -5.33 -15.70
C GLY A 57 -5.01 -6.45 -14.91
N THR A 58 -4.61 -6.66 -13.65
CA THR A 58 -5.25 -7.62 -12.76
C THR A 58 -6.68 -7.19 -12.40
N ILE A 59 -6.91 -5.91 -12.06
CA ILE A 59 -8.25 -5.37 -11.79
C ILE A 59 -9.13 -5.48 -13.04
N ALA A 60 -8.59 -5.18 -14.23
CA ALA A 60 -9.32 -5.31 -15.49
C ALA A 60 -9.78 -6.75 -15.75
N ALA A 61 -8.91 -7.73 -15.54
CA ALA A 61 -9.23 -9.15 -15.71
C ALA A 61 -10.28 -9.64 -14.69
N ILE A 62 -10.25 -9.13 -13.45
CA ILE A 62 -11.26 -9.44 -12.43
C ILE A 62 -12.60 -8.81 -12.81
N HIS A 63 -12.61 -7.52 -13.10
CA HIS A 63 -13.82 -6.78 -13.42
C HIS A 63 -14.48 -7.26 -14.71
N GLY A 64 -13.65 -7.58 -15.71
CA GLY A 64 -14.07 -8.09 -17.02
C GLY A 64 -14.15 -9.61 -17.12
N GLN A 65 -14.26 -10.39 -16.03
CA GLN A 65 -14.18 -11.85 -16.07
C GLN A 65 -15.21 -12.54 -16.99
N SER A 66 -16.35 -11.90 -17.27
CA SER A 66 -17.38 -12.36 -18.21
C SER A 66 -17.30 -11.70 -19.57
N ASP A 67 -16.40 -10.75 -19.77
CA ASP A 67 -16.21 -10.01 -21.03
C ASP A 67 -15.42 -10.88 -22.02
N PRO A 68 -15.84 -10.99 -23.30
CA PRO A 68 -15.12 -11.74 -24.32
C PRO A 68 -13.66 -11.32 -24.52
N ARG A 69 -13.27 -10.13 -24.11
CA ARG A 69 -11.89 -9.66 -24.16
C ARG A 69 -10.97 -10.35 -23.16
N PHE A 70 -11.50 -10.86 -22.03
CA PHE A 70 -10.75 -11.46 -20.93
C PHE A 70 -11.10 -12.93 -20.69
N SER A 71 -12.38 -13.29 -20.87
CA SER A 71 -12.88 -14.62 -20.52
C SER A 71 -12.19 -15.80 -21.25
N PRO A 72 -11.62 -15.64 -22.47
CA PRO A 72 -10.82 -16.71 -23.09
C PRO A 72 -9.48 -16.97 -22.39
N TYR A 73 -8.95 -15.96 -21.68
CA TYR A 73 -7.59 -15.99 -21.13
C TYR A 73 -7.54 -16.27 -19.64
N PHE A 74 -8.50 -15.77 -18.87
CA PHE A 74 -8.40 -15.70 -17.42
C PHE A 74 -9.55 -16.38 -16.69
N VAL A 75 -9.22 -16.86 -15.49
CA VAL A 75 -10.17 -17.30 -14.46
C VAL A 75 -9.84 -16.61 -13.15
N VAL A 76 -10.87 -16.22 -12.38
CA VAL A 76 -10.71 -15.53 -11.10
C VAL A 76 -10.89 -16.50 -9.95
N GLU A 77 -9.88 -16.63 -9.10
CA GLU A 77 -9.84 -17.54 -7.94
C GLU A 77 -9.44 -16.80 -6.67
N TYR A 78 -10.38 -16.12 -6.04
CA TYR A 78 -10.12 -15.30 -4.85
C TYR A 78 -9.53 -16.09 -3.67
N ALA A 79 -9.79 -17.37 -3.55
CA ALA A 79 -9.28 -18.19 -2.45
C ALA A 79 -7.75 -18.37 -2.48
N ARG A 80 -7.10 -18.14 -3.62
CA ARG A 80 -5.66 -18.33 -3.81
C ARG A 80 -4.83 -17.15 -3.36
N THR A 81 -5.43 -15.96 -3.18
CA THR A 81 -4.68 -14.74 -2.90
C THR A 81 -4.78 -14.29 -1.45
N GLN A 82 -3.65 -13.85 -0.89
CA GLN A 82 -3.62 -13.07 0.33
C GLN A 82 -3.78 -11.55 0.07
N TYR A 83 -3.83 -11.12 -1.20
CA TYR A 83 -4.04 -9.73 -1.61
C TYR A 83 -5.52 -9.46 -1.95
N LEU A 84 -6.43 -10.14 -1.25
CA LEU A 84 -7.86 -10.10 -1.52
C LEU A 84 -8.42 -8.68 -1.37
N VAL A 85 -8.06 -7.97 -0.29
CA VAL A 85 -8.60 -6.64 0.02
C VAL A 85 -8.28 -5.61 -1.06
N PRO A 86 -7.03 -5.41 -1.52
CA PRO A 86 -6.72 -4.46 -2.59
C PRO A 86 -7.45 -4.76 -3.90
N TYR A 87 -7.54 -6.01 -4.31
CA TYR A 87 -8.15 -6.37 -5.59
C TYR A 87 -9.68 -6.35 -5.55
N MET A 88 -10.33 -6.79 -4.47
CA MET A 88 -11.77 -6.62 -4.30
C MET A 88 -12.16 -5.13 -4.24
N LEU A 89 -11.35 -4.33 -3.55
CA LEU A 89 -11.57 -2.89 -3.51
C LEU A 89 -11.41 -2.27 -4.91
N GLY A 90 -10.38 -2.67 -5.65
CA GLY A 90 -10.17 -2.25 -7.03
C GLY A 90 -11.36 -2.61 -7.93
N ASP A 91 -11.84 -3.85 -7.87
CA ASP A 91 -13.01 -4.29 -8.62
C ASP A 91 -14.28 -3.50 -8.25
N TRP A 92 -14.58 -3.34 -6.96
CA TRP A 92 -15.76 -2.57 -6.53
C TRP A 92 -15.70 -1.10 -6.95
N LEU A 93 -14.51 -0.49 -6.90
CA LEU A 93 -14.33 0.88 -7.36
C LEU A 93 -14.36 1.01 -8.88
N ALA A 94 -14.14 -0.07 -9.63
CA ALA A 94 -14.23 -0.05 -11.09
C ALA A 94 -15.66 0.16 -11.58
N TYR A 95 -16.69 -0.25 -10.84
CA TYR A 95 -18.09 0.01 -11.21
C TYR A 95 -18.42 1.51 -11.35
N PRO A 96 -18.10 2.40 -10.38
CA PRO A 96 -18.36 3.84 -10.52
C PRO A 96 -17.27 4.61 -11.27
N PHE A 97 -16.02 4.16 -11.31
CA PHE A 97 -14.88 4.97 -11.79
C PHE A 97 -14.16 4.38 -13.00
N GLY A 98 -14.56 3.20 -13.48
CA GLY A 98 -13.81 2.43 -14.47
C GLY A 98 -12.50 1.85 -13.89
N VAL A 99 -11.81 1.03 -14.68
CA VAL A 99 -10.59 0.33 -14.26
C VAL A 99 -9.48 1.31 -13.86
N GLU A 100 -9.18 2.32 -14.68
CA GLU A 100 -8.11 3.29 -14.37
C GLU A 100 -8.43 4.15 -13.16
N GLY A 101 -9.69 4.64 -13.07
CA GLY A 101 -10.14 5.41 -11.91
C GLY A 101 -10.09 4.59 -10.62
N SER A 102 -10.43 3.30 -10.69
CA SER A 102 -10.35 2.38 -9.54
C SER A 102 -8.92 2.11 -9.11
N GLY A 103 -8.01 1.88 -10.06
CA GLY A 103 -6.59 1.71 -9.76
C GLY A 103 -5.99 2.95 -9.11
N ARG A 104 -6.32 4.13 -9.62
CA ARG A 104 -5.91 5.42 -9.03
C ARG A 104 -6.47 5.60 -7.62
N ALA A 105 -7.75 5.30 -7.41
CA ALA A 105 -8.37 5.33 -6.08
C ALA A 105 -7.69 4.34 -5.12
N THR A 106 -7.34 3.14 -5.60
CA THR A 106 -6.60 2.15 -4.83
C THR A 106 -5.19 2.64 -4.46
N ALA A 107 -4.47 3.29 -5.38
CA ALA A 107 -3.18 3.91 -5.10
C ALA A 107 -3.30 5.04 -4.05
N ILE A 108 -4.31 5.89 -4.15
CA ILE A 108 -4.61 6.92 -3.15
C ILE A 108 -4.87 6.29 -1.78
N LEU A 109 -5.70 5.25 -1.71
CA LEU A 109 -6.01 4.54 -0.46
C LEU A 109 -4.80 3.78 0.12
N SER A 110 -3.81 3.46 -0.71
CA SER A 110 -2.56 2.82 -0.28
C SER A 110 -1.56 3.81 0.34
N VAL A 111 -1.68 5.11 0.09
CA VAL A 111 -0.69 6.12 0.49
C VAL A 111 -1.28 7.17 1.43
N VAL A 112 -2.38 7.79 1.02
CA VAL A 112 -2.93 9.00 1.67
C VAL A 112 -3.40 8.79 3.11
N PRO A 113 -3.96 7.63 3.54
CA PRO A 113 -4.39 7.45 4.92
C PRO A 113 -3.27 7.21 5.94
N LEU A 114 -1.99 7.08 5.52
CA LEU A 114 -0.89 6.80 6.44
C LEU A 114 -0.80 7.81 7.60
N PRO A 115 -0.87 9.14 7.40
CA PRO A 115 -0.87 10.11 8.50
C PRO A 115 -2.00 9.89 9.52
N LEU A 116 -3.17 9.49 9.04
CA LEU A 116 -4.32 9.21 9.90
C LEU A 116 -4.15 7.92 10.71
N ALA A 117 -3.58 6.89 10.09
CA ALA A 117 -3.29 5.62 10.76
C ALA A 117 -2.24 5.80 11.88
N VAL A 118 -1.15 6.52 11.59
CA VAL A 118 -0.12 6.87 12.58
C VAL A 118 -0.72 7.73 13.70
N ALA A 119 -1.51 8.76 13.35
CA ALA A 119 -2.18 9.62 14.33
C ALA A 119 -3.09 8.82 15.26
N TRP A 120 -3.85 7.86 14.72
CA TRP A 120 -4.72 7.01 15.53
C TRP A 120 -3.91 6.09 16.43
N PHE A 121 -2.89 5.42 15.91
CA PHE A 121 -2.00 4.57 16.69
C PHE A 121 -1.35 5.35 17.85
N LEU A 122 -0.76 6.51 17.57
CA LEU A 122 -0.13 7.38 18.58
C LEU A 122 -1.14 7.86 19.63
N ARG A 123 -2.34 8.27 19.21
CA ARG A 123 -3.43 8.71 20.10
C ARG A 123 -3.85 7.60 21.07
N GLU A 124 -3.94 6.35 20.61
CA GLU A 124 -4.27 5.23 21.49
C GLU A 124 -3.17 4.97 22.53
N HIS A 125 -1.96 5.47 22.33
CA HIS A 125 -0.86 5.41 23.31
C HIS A 125 -0.62 6.73 24.06
N GLY A 126 -1.59 7.66 24.02
CA GLY A 126 -1.52 8.91 24.76
C GLY A 126 -0.59 9.95 24.16
N ARG A 127 -0.21 9.79 22.91
CA ARG A 127 0.60 10.76 22.18
C ARG A 127 -0.30 11.77 21.46
N PRO A 128 0.17 13.00 21.23
CA PRO A 128 -0.57 13.96 20.41
C PRO A 128 -0.80 13.45 18.99
N ALA A 129 -2.05 13.41 18.54
CA ALA A 129 -2.42 12.91 17.23
C ALA A 129 -1.79 13.71 16.07
N ILE A 130 -1.47 14.99 16.29
CA ILE A 130 -0.79 15.85 15.30
C ILE A 130 0.53 15.28 14.83
N LEU A 131 1.22 14.49 15.65
CA LEU A 131 2.48 13.83 15.31
C LEU A 131 2.33 12.89 14.11
N GLY A 132 1.12 12.36 13.88
CA GLY A 132 0.85 11.52 12.71
C GLY A 132 1.02 12.25 11.38
N ALA A 133 0.81 13.58 11.34
CA ALA A 133 0.98 14.36 10.11
C ALA A 133 2.43 14.34 9.58
N ALA A 134 3.42 14.15 10.46
CA ALA A 134 4.82 14.05 10.06
C ALA A 134 5.11 12.84 9.14
N SER A 135 4.31 11.76 9.23
CA SER A 135 4.49 10.60 8.37
C SER A 135 4.14 10.83 6.90
N ALA A 136 3.56 12.00 6.56
CA ALA A 136 3.31 12.36 5.16
C ALA A 136 4.61 12.38 4.33
N ALA A 137 5.73 12.80 4.92
CA ALA A 137 7.03 12.86 4.23
C ALA A 137 7.56 11.50 3.77
N ILE A 138 7.08 10.40 4.38
CA ILE A 138 7.52 9.03 4.06
C ILE A 138 6.43 8.21 3.35
N ALA A 139 5.27 8.78 3.08
CA ALA A 139 4.15 8.03 2.51
C ALA A 139 4.42 7.59 1.06
N LEU A 140 5.14 8.39 0.27
CA LEU A 140 5.61 8.07 -1.08
C LEU A 140 7.08 7.60 -1.06
N HIS A 141 7.37 6.56 -0.29
CA HIS A 141 8.70 5.97 -0.18
C HIS A 141 9.07 5.12 -1.40
N MET A 142 10.35 4.74 -1.54
CA MET A 142 10.89 4.01 -2.70
C MET A 142 10.08 2.78 -3.12
N TYR A 143 9.50 2.03 -2.16
CA TYR A 143 8.71 0.83 -2.48
C TYR A 143 7.33 1.13 -3.08
N VAL A 144 6.81 2.36 -2.94
CA VAL A 144 5.63 2.82 -3.69
C VAL A 144 6.01 3.02 -5.15
N PHE A 145 7.22 3.53 -5.44
CA PHE A 145 7.72 3.63 -6.83
C PHE A 145 7.98 2.27 -7.48
N TRP A 146 8.35 1.26 -6.68
CA TRP A 146 8.34 -0.13 -7.16
C TRP A 146 6.93 -0.68 -7.41
N GLY A 147 5.89 0.04 -6.99
CA GLY A 147 4.50 -0.37 -7.18
C GLY A 147 3.98 -1.29 -6.08
N PHE A 148 4.67 -1.43 -4.93
CA PHE A 148 4.22 -2.28 -3.83
C PHE A 148 3.04 -1.66 -3.07
N LEU A 149 1.96 -1.37 -3.81
CA LEU A 149 0.77 -0.71 -3.27
C LEU A 149 0.07 -1.55 -2.21
N ASN A 150 0.04 -2.88 -2.39
CA ASN A 150 -0.50 -3.81 -1.40
C ASN A 150 0.29 -3.75 -0.08
N TYR A 151 1.61 -3.56 -0.14
CA TYR A 151 2.45 -3.36 1.03
C TYR A 151 2.15 -2.02 1.70
N ALA A 152 2.08 -0.93 0.96
CA ALA A 152 1.79 0.40 1.49
C ALA A 152 0.41 0.45 2.17
N MET A 153 -0.63 -0.13 1.56
CA MET A 153 -1.95 -0.31 2.16
C MET A 153 -1.89 -1.18 3.41
N GLY A 154 -1.06 -2.23 3.39
CA GLY A 154 -0.81 -3.11 4.52
C GLY A 154 -0.18 -2.39 5.72
N MET A 155 0.73 -1.42 5.51
CA MET A 155 1.27 -0.57 6.58
C MET A 155 0.16 0.18 7.31
N ILE A 156 -0.77 0.76 6.56
CA ILE A 156 -1.93 1.47 7.10
C ILE A 156 -2.81 0.49 7.89
N ALA A 157 -3.15 -0.66 7.29
CA ALA A 157 -3.97 -1.69 7.93
C ALA A 157 -3.35 -2.21 9.23
N ALA A 158 -2.04 -2.46 9.25
CA ALA A 158 -1.32 -2.93 10.43
C ALA A 158 -1.31 -1.89 11.57
N LEU A 159 -1.07 -0.61 11.27
CA LEU A 159 -1.10 0.46 12.27
C LEU A 159 -2.51 0.68 12.84
N VAL A 160 -3.53 0.62 11.98
CA VAL A 160 -4.94 0.67 12.38
C VAL A 160 -5.31 -0.53 13.25
N ALA A 161 -4.83 -1.73 12.92
CA ALA A 161 -5.04 -2.93 13.73
C ALA A 161 -4.34 -2.83 15.10
N LEU A 162 -3.09 -2.35 15.16
CA LEU A 162 -2.38 -2.09 16.43
C LEU A 162 -3.15 -1.09 17.31
N ALA A 163 -3.69 -0.02 16.73
CA ALA A 163 -4.57 0.90 17.48
C ALA A 163 -5.81 0.18 18.03
N GLY A 164 -6.40 -0.72 17.23
CA GLY A 164 -7.51 -1.59 17.65
C GLY A 164 -7.12 -2.50 18.81
N PHE A 165 -5.97 -3.17 18.75
CA PHE A 165 -5.44 -4.01 19.83
C PHE A 165 -5.12 -3.20 21.10
N ALA A 166 -4.59 -1.98 20.99
CA ALA A 166 -4.38 -1.09 22.14
C ALA A 166 -5.69 -0.75 22.84
N ARG A 167 -6.76 -0.51 22.09
CA ARG A 167 -8.11 -0.27 22.63
C ARG A 167 -8.68 -1.51 23.30
N LEU A 168 -8.51 -2.68 22.68
CA LEU A 168 -8.90 -3.96 23.23
C LEU A 168 -8.18 -4.24 24.55
N ALA A 169 -6.85 -4.03 24.62
CA ALA A 169 -6.06 -4.24 25.82
C ALA A 169 -6.55 -3.39 27.02
N ARG A 170 -6.92 -2.13 26.76
CA ARG A 170 -7.44 -1.24 27.81
C ARG A 170 -8.83 -1.65 28.31
N ARG A 171 -9.66 -2.18 27.43
CA ARG A 171 -11.04 -2.57 27.76
C ARG A 171 -11.45 -3.79 26.95
N PRO A 172 -11.10 -4.99 27.43
CA PRO A 172 -11.48 -6.25 26.79
C PRO A 172 -12.99 -6.48 26.86
N ASP A 173 -13.67 -6.33 25.72
CA ASP A 173 -15.09 -6.65 25.55
C ASP A 173 -15.34 -7.23 24.15
N ALA A 174 -16.51 -7.84 23.95
CA ALA A 174 -16.84 -8.54 22.72
C ALA A 174 -16.78 -7.63 21.47
N ALA A 175 -17.28 -6.39 21.56
CA ALA A 175 -17.29 -5.46 20.42
C ALA A 175 -15.87 -5.06 19.99
N ARG A 176 -14.95 -4.82 20.94
CA ARG A 176 -13.54 -4.52 20.64
C ARG A 176 -12.79 -5.73 20.17
N THR A 177 -13.11 -6.92 20.70
CA THR A 177 -12.54 -8.17 20.21
C THR A 177 -12.94 -8.40 18.74
N ALA A 178 -14.23 -8.24 18.40
CA ALA A 178 -14.72 -8.37 17.04
C ALA A 178 -14.08 -7.33 16.10
N LEU A 179 -13.94 -6.07 16.54
CA LEU A 179 -13.25 -5.03 15.75
C LEU A 179 -11.77 -5.38 15.51
N ALA A 180 -11.05 -5.79 16.56
CA ALA A 180 -9.65 -6.18 16.41
C ALA A 180 -9.49 -7.41 15.50
N ALA A 181 -10.41 -8.37 15.57
CA ALA A 181 -10.45 -9.53 14.69
C ALA A 181 -10.65 -9.12 13.21
N LEU A 182 -11.61 -8.24 12.94
CA LEU A 182 -11.84 -7.70 11.60
C LEU A 182 -10.59 -6.97 11.08
N LEU A 183 -9.98 -6.12 11.89
CA LEU A 183 -8.79 -5.36 11.49
C LEU A 183 -7.56 -6.27 11.25
N ALA A 184 -7.39 -7.32 12.06
CA ALA A 184 -6.35 -8.33 11.84
C ALA A 184 -6.59 -9.12 10.54
N LEU A 185 -7.84 -9.49 10.28
CA LEU A 185 -8.24 -10.19 9.05
C LEU A 185 -8.03 -9.31 7.80
N VAL A 186 -8.41 -8.03 7.86
CA VAL A 186 -8.15 -7.05 6.80
C VAL A 186 -6.65 -6.90 6.57
N CYS A 187 -5.84 -6.81 7.63
CA CYS A 187 -4.37 -6.73 7.50
C CYS A 187 -3.81 -7.99 6.81
N PHE A 188 -4.25 -9.19 7.19
CA PHE A 188 -3.83 -10.44 6.57
C PHE A 188 -4.14 -10.46 5.07
N TYR A 189 -5.40 -10.18 4.69
CA TYR A 189 -5.82 -10.16 3.29
C TYR A 189 -5.38 -8.91 2.51
N THR A 190 -4.66 -8.00 3.15
CA THR A 190 -3.97 -6.90 2.46
C THR A 190 -2.52 -7.25 2.19
N HIS A 191 -1.76 -7.76 3.20
CA HIS A 191 -0.35 -8.10 3.02
C HIS A 191 0.20 -9.03 4.12
N ALA A 192 0.58 -10.26 3.77
CA ALA A 192 1.00 -11.29 4.72
C ALA A 192 2.23 -10.92 5.56
N GLN A 193 3.25 -10.27 4.96
CA GLN A 193 4.45 -9.83 5.70
C GLN A 193 4.10 -8.85 6.83
N LEU A 194 3.20 -7.90 6.55
CA LEU A 194 2.76 -6.91 7.55
C LEU A 194 1.81 -7.52 8.58
N TYR A 195 1.07 -8.54 8.22
CA TYR A 195 0.30 -9.33 9.18
C TYR A 195 1.23 -10.10 10.14
N ALA A 196 2.31 -10.72 9.65
CA ALA A 196 3.30 -11.37 10.51
C ALA A 196 3.96 -10.36 11.47
N TRP A 197 4.35 -9.18 10.95
CA TRP A 197 4.85 -8.08 11.77
C TRP A 197 3.81 -7.60 12.79
N LEU A 198 2.53 -7.46 12.40
CA LEU A 198 1.43 -7.10 13.31
C LEU A 198 1.33 -8.05 14.49
N GLY A 199 1.48 -9.36 14.26
CA GLY A 199 1.47 -10.36 15.33
C GLY A 199 2.56 -10.11 16.37
N LEU A 200 3.80 -9.92 15.92
CA LEU A 200 4.93 -9.59 16.80
C LEU A 200 4.75 -8.23 17.49
N ALA A 201 4.34 -7.22 16.75
CA ALA A 201 4.11 -5.88 17.28
C ALA A 201 2.97 -5.84 18.31
N ALA A 202 1.90 -6.61 18.13
CA ALA A 202 0.82 -6.73 19.10
C ALA A 202 1.27 -7.39 20.40
N ILE A 203 2.13 -8.41 20.32
CA ILE A 203 2.74 -9.04 21.52
C ILE A 203 3.61 -8.02 22.26
N VAL A 204 4.52 -7.34 21.57
CA VAL A 204 5.39 -6.30 22.14
C VAL A 204 4.57 -5.18 22.77
N GLN A 205 3.54 -4.71 22.06
CA GLN A 205 2.62 -3.68 22.54
C GLN A 205 1.89 -4.11 23.82
N LEU A 206 1.33 -5.31 23.85
CA LEU A 206 0.62 -5.83 25.03
C LEU A 206 1.56 -6.01 26.21
N ALA A 207 2.77 -6.54 25.99
CA ALA A 207 3.80 -6.67 27.01
C ALA A 207 4.17 -5.29 27.61
N ALA A 208 4.39 -4.29 26.78
CA ALA A 208 4.69 -2.92 27.20
C ALA A 208 3.55 -2.23 27.97
N MET A 209 2.30 -2.59 27.68
CA MET A 209 1.12 -2.06 28.36
C MET A 209 0.80 -2.80 29.65
N SER A 210 1.20 -4.05 29.81
CA SER A 210 0.83 -4.94 30.92
C SER A 210 1.09 -4.36 32.30
N PRO A 211 2.22 -3.69 32.60
CA PRO A 211 2.49 -3.11 33.92
C PRO A 211 1.44 -2.09 34.35
N SER A 212 0.91 -1.32 33.40
CA SER A 212 -0.10 -0.28 33.66
C SER A 212 -1.54 -0.80 33.69
N LEU A 213 -1.79 -2.00 33.14
CA LEU A 213 -3.11 -2.63 33.14
C LEU A 213 -3.44 -3.38 34.42
N GLY A 214 -2.42 -3.85 35.14
CA GLY A 214 -2.54 -4.80 36.24
C GLY A 214 -2.85 -6.23 35.76
N ARG A 215 -2.40 -7.23 36.55
CA ARG A 215 -2.33 -8.65 36.16
C ARG A 215 -3.66 -9.21 35.60
N ALA A 216 -4.78 -8.97 36.32
CA ALA A 216 -6.07 -9.54 35.92
C ALA A 216 -6.60 -8.97 34.58
N ARG A 217 -6.33 -7.68 34.31
CA ARG A 217 -6.72 -7.06 33.03
C ARG A 217 -5.76 -7.45 31.91
N ALA A 218 -4.46 -7.55 32.18
CA ALA A 218 -3.47 -8.02 31.22
C ALA A 218 -3.77 -9.45 30.72
N LEU A 219 -4.15 -10.36 31.63
CA LEU A 219 -4.57 -11.72 31.26
C LEU A 219 -5.84 -11.74 30.41
N ARG A 220 -6.84 -10.93 30.76
CA ARG A 220 -8.07 -10.79 29.95
C ARG A 220 -7.75 -10.19 28.57
N ALA A 221 -6.88 -9.20 28.50
CA ALA A 221 -6.45 -8.59 27.25
C ALA A 221 -5.70 -9.60 26.37
N LEU A 222 -4.83 -10.42 26.96
CA LEU A 222 -4.12 -11.50 26.24
C LEU A 222 -5.11 -12.51 25.65
N GLY A 223 -6.05 -13.01 26.43
CA GLY A 223 -7.08 -13.94 25.96
C GLY A 223 -7.96 -13.34 24.86
N ALA A 224 -8.40 -12.08 25.02
CA ALA A 224 -9.19 -11.37 24.02
C ALA A 224 -8.39 -11.09 22.73
N SER A 225 -7.10 -10.78 22.85
CA SER A 225 -6.23 -10.59 21.68
C SER A 225 -5.98 -11.91 20.93
N GLY A 226 -5.75 -13.02 21.65
CA GLY A 226 -5.66 -14.35 21.05
C GLY A 226 -6.95 -14.72 20.31
N LEU A 227 -8.12 -14.48 20.91
CA LEU A 227 -9.42 -14.71 20.26
C LEU A 227 -9.59 -13.81 19.02
N ALA A 228 -9.15 -12.56 19.08
CA ALA A 228 -9.22 -11.64 17.95
C ALA A 228 -8.31 -12.07 16.78
N CYS A 229 -7.17 -12.72 17.04
CA CYS A 229 -6.29 -13.24 15.99
C CYS A 229 -6.83 -14.53 15.34
N LEU A 230 -7.72 -15.27 15.99
CA LEU A 230 -8.14 -16.59 15.53
C LEU A 230 -8.72 -16.60 14.10
N PRO A 231 -9.62 -15.69 13.68
CA PRO A 231 -10.14 -15.67 12.32
C PRO A 231 -9.05 -15.46 11.26
N SER A 232 -8.08 -14.59 11.52
CA SER A 232 -6.97 -14.33 10.59
C SER A 232 -5.96 -15.47 10.55
N VAL A 233 -5.72 -16.17 11.67
CA VAL A 233 -4.88 -17.38 11.71
C VAL A 233 -5.55 -18.52 10.94
N ILE A 234 -6.86 -18.72 11.10
CA ILE A 234 -7.63 -19.70 10.31
C ILE A 234 -7.57 -19.32 8.82
N GLY A 235 -7.80 -18.03 8.49
CA GLY A 235 -7.67 -17.54 7.12
C GLY A 235 -6.30 -17.79 6.51
N ALA A 236 -5.23 -17.57 7.28
CA ALA A 236 -3.86 -17.87 6.84
C ALA A 236 -3.63 -19.36 6.59
N PHE A 237 -4.14 -20.22 7.47
CA PHE A 237 -4.07 -21.68 7.30
C PHE A 237 -4.84 -22.14 6.06
N VAL A 238 -6.06 -21.65 5.88
CA VAL A 238 -6.89 -21.96 4.68
C VAL A 238 -6.18 -21.48 3.42
N TRP A 239 -5.65 -20.25 3.43
CA TRP A 239 -4.89 -19.72 2.29
C TRP A 239 -3.66 -20.58 1.97
N ILE A 240 -2.85 -20.98 2.93
CA ILE A 240 -1.67 -21.84 2.71
C ILE A 240 -2.09 -23.16 2.04
N ARG A 241 -3.24 -23.72 2.42
CA ARG A 241 -3.75 -24.98 1.85
C ARG A 241 -4.31 -24.81 0.44
N LEU A 242 -5.05 -23.73 0.18
CA LEU A 242 -5.74 -23.52 -1.10
C LEU A 242 -4.87 -22.84 -2.16
N SER A 243 -3.89 -22.03 -1.75
CA SER A 243 -3.03 -21.30 -2.70
C SER A 243 -2.02 -22.17 -3.43
N GLY A 244 -1.83 -23.41 -2.99
CA GLY A 244 -0.81 -24.30 -3.53
C GLY A 244 0.64 -23.80 -3.28
N VAL A 245 0.84 -22.78 -2.45
CA VAL A 245 2.18 -22.25 -2.13
C VAL A 245 3.12 -23.34 -1.56
N VAL A 246 2.56 -24.37 -0.91
CA VAL A 246 3.32 -25.49 -0.37
C VAL A 246 3.53 -26.59 -1.43
N GLU A 247 2.55 -26.81 -2.31
CA GLU A 247 2.56 -27.91 -3.28
C GLU A 247 3.22 -27.53 -4.60
N HIS A 248 3.27 -26.23 -4.93
CA HIS A 248 3.80 -25.73 -6.20
C HIS A 248 5.28 -25.35 -6.16
N GLY A 249 6.03 -25.77 -5.14
CA GLY A 249 7.49 -25.81 -5.22
C GLY A 249 7.97 -26.63 -6.43
N GLU A 250 7.18 -27.59 -6.89
CA GLU A 250 7.53 -28.48 -8.02
C GLU A 250 6.72 -28.20 -9.30
N ALA A 251 5.47 -27.76 -9.24
CA ALA A 251 4.58 -27.63 -10.39
C ALA A 251 4.24 -26.20 -10.82
N GLY A 252 4.46 -25.19 -9.97
CA GLY A 252 4.25 -23.74 -10.30
C GLY A 252 5.34 -23.14 -11.17
N ALA A 253 6.34 -23.90 -11.50
CA ALA A 253 7.49 -23.54 -12.29
C ALA A 253 7.25 -23.64 -13.80
N ARG A 254 6.09 -23.24 -14.27
CA ARG A 254 5.85 -23.18 -15.73
C ARG A 254 6.55 -22.01 -16.37
N SER A 255 6.82 -20.91 -15.65
CA SER A 255 7.84 -19.94 -16.04
C SER A 255 9.16 -20.33 -15.38
N GLY A 256 10.24 -20.50 -16.14
CA GLY A 256 11.57 -20.93 -15.63
C GLY A 256 12.15 -20.07 -14.50
N HIS A 257 11.53 -18.91 -14.21
CA HIS A 257 11.89 -17.99 -13.13
C HIS A 257 11.39 -18.46 -11.78
N ALA A 258 10.13 -18.93 -11.69
CA ALA A 258 9.53 -19.38 -10.43
C ALA A 258 10.16 -20.69 -9.91
N ALA A 259 10.60 -21.59 -10.81
CA ALA A 259 11.20 -22.86 -10.45
C ALA A 259 12.56 -22.73 -9.78
N GLN A 260 13.41 -21.86 -10.29
CA GLN A 260 14.80 -21.73 -9.82
C GLN A 260 14.90 -21.04 -8.44
N MET A 261 13.86 -20.27 -8.04
CA MET A 261 13.88 -19.50 -6.79
C MET A 261 13.09 -20.15 -5.65
N SER A 262 12.30 -21.20 -5.89
CA SER A 262 11.45 -21.83 -4.85
C SER A 262 12.26 -22.49 -3.74
N ASP A 263 13.45 -23.01 -4.03
CA ASP A 263 14.33 -23.74 -3.10
C ASP A 263 15.52 -22.91 -2.62
N ALA A 264 15.64 -21.65 -3.06
CA ALA A 264 16.73 -20.80 -2.63
C ALA A 264 16.65 -20.52 -1.11
N PRO A 265 17.76 -20.69 -0.39
CA PRO A 265 17.82 -20.37 1.04
C PRO A 265 17.59 -18.86 1.25
N PRO A 266 17.15 -18.45 2.45
CA PRO A 266 17.03 -17.03 2.75
C PRO A 266 18.38 -16.33 2.62
N ILE A 267 18.40 -15.21 1.90
CA ILE A 267 19.59 -14.36 1.73
C ILE A 267 19.50 -13.22 2.73
N PHE A 268 20.57 -12.99 3.48
CA PHE A 268 20.67 -11.89 4.44
C PHE A 268 21.69 -10.86 3.95
N SER A 269 21.32 -9.58 4.01
CA SER A 269 22.25 -8.47 3.79
C SER A 269 23.04 -8.20 5.07
N ALA A 270 24.31 -7.81 4.94
CA ALA A 270 25.07 -7.38 6.10
C ALA A 270 24.45 -6.09 6.70
N PRO A 271 24.24 -6.01 8.04
CA PRO A 271 23.59 -4.84 8.64
C PRO A 271 24.26 -3.50 8.31
N HIS A 272 25.58 -3.46 8.16
CA HIS A 272 26.30 -2.23 7.82
C HIS A 272 26.06 -1.77 6.39
N GLU A 273 25.86 -2.70 5.43
CA GLU A 273 25.48 -2.40 4.04
C GLU A 273 24.04 -1.90 3.98
N THR A 274 23.14 -2.57 4.71
CA THR A 274 21.75 -2.15 4.86
C THR A 274 21.66 -0.72 5.42
N VAL A 275 22.44 -0.40 6.46
CA VAL A 275 22.47 0.94 7.04
C VAL A 275 23.07 1.96 6.06
N ARG A 276 24.11 1.60 5.31
CA ARG A 276 24.71 2.54 4.33
C ARG A 276 23.71 3.01 3.28
N SER A 277 22.80 2.16 2.86
CA SER A 277 21.82 2.42 1.80
C SER A 277 20.44 2.87 2.31
N TRP A 278 20.32 3.25 3.59
CA TRP A 278 19.01 3.54 4.18
C TRP A 278 18.27 4.72 3.51
N LEU A 279 19.01 5.75 3.04
CA LEU A 279 18.42 6.87 2.31
C LEU A 279 17.81 6.41 0.99
N ASP A 280 18.51 5.57 0.24
CA ASP A 280 18.02 5.03 -1.03
C ASP A 280 16.77 4.15 -0.84
N HIS A 281 16.72 3.39 0.27
CA HIS A 281 15.56 2.54 0.58
C HIS A 281 14.31 3.32 0.99
N SER A 282 14.44 4.61 1.33
CA SER A 282 13.32 5.43 1.84
C SER A 282 13.04 6.62 0.94
N PHE A 283 14.03 7.45 0.70
CA PHE A 283 13.91 8.73 0.02
C PHE A 283 14.57 8.75 -1.37
N GLY A 284 15.32 7.71 -1.72
CA GLY A 284 16.12 7.64 -2.94
C GLY A 284 15.33 7.40 -4.23
N ALA A 285 14.10 7.91 -4.32
CA ALA A 285 13.26 7.69 -5.49
C ALA A 285 13.73 8.46 -6.75
N TYR A 286 14.43 9.59 -6.58
CA TYR A 286 14.78 10.50 -7.67
C TYR A 286 16.28 10.58 -7.92
N HIS A 287 16.66 10.82 -9.19
CA HIS A 287 18.07 10.96 -9.60
C HIS A 287 18.68 12.30 -9.20
N ASP A 288 17.88 13.35 -9.06
CA ASP A 288 18.32 14.75 -8.89
C ASP A 288 18.56 15.19 -7.44
N GLY A 289 18.49 14.26 -6.48
CA GLY A 289 18.67 14.59 -5.06
C GLY A 289 17.43 15.19 -4.38
N SER A 290 16.29 15.28 -5.06
CA SER A 290 15.03 15.76 -4.44
C SER A 290 14.64 14.93 -3.21
N GLY A 291 14.99 13.64 -3.19
CA GLY A 291 14.77 12.76 -2.06
C GLY A 291 15.58 13.14 -0.82
N GLU A 292 16.82 13.57 -0.99
CA GLU A 292 17.67 14.04 0.12
C GLU A 292 17.09 15.31 0.77
N HIS A 293 16.53 16.23 -0.02
CA HIS A 293 15.85 17.42 0.51
C HIS A 293 14.62 17.02 1.35
N LEU A 294 13.84 16.05 0.90
CA LEU A 294 12.71 15.50 1.68
C LEU A 294 13.20 14.84 2.97
N ALA A 295 14.31 14.08 2.92
CA ALA A 295 14.90 13.48 4.10
C ALA A 295 15.33 14.54 5.12
N ILE A 296 16.04 15.60 4.68
CA ILE A 296 16.45 16.72 5.54
C ILE A 296 15.22 17.38 6.18
N ALA A 297 14.18 17.69 5.41
CA ALA A 297 12.95 18.29 5.92
C ALA A 297 12.24 17.38 6.94
N PHE A 298 12.17 16.09 6.66
CA PHE A 298 11.60 15.09 7.58
C PHE A 298 12.39 15.00 8.89
N PHE A 299 13.73 14.87 8.84
CA PHE A 299 14.54 14.77 10.07
C PHE A 299 14.60 16.05 10.85
N ALA A 300 14.54 17.22 10.20
CA ALA A 300 14.38 18.52 10.88
C ALA A 300 13.04 18.56 11.65
N LEU A 301 11.94 18.08 11.02
CA LEU A 301 10.65 17.96 11.69
C LEU A 301 10.70 16.98 12.87
N ILE A 302 11.35 15.81 12.72
CA ILE A 302 11.52 14.85 13.82
C ILE A 302 12.38 15.47 14.94
N GLY A 303 13.44 16.24 14.63
CA GLY A 303 14.22 16.99 15.60
C GLY A 303 13.37 17.97 16.41
N LEU A 304 12.49 18.72 15.74
CA LEU A 304 11.51 19.61 16.39
C LEU A 304 10.55 18.81 17.30
N VAL A 305 10.04 17.69 16.81
CA VAL A 305 9.15 16.80 17.59
C VAL A 305 9.84 16.32 18.87
N ILE A 306 11.12 15.93 18.79
CA ILE A 306 11.90 15.47 19.95
C ILE A 306 12.20 16.65 20.90
N ALA A 307 12.54 17.82 20.37
CA ALA A 307 12.81 19.02 21.18
C ALA A 307 11.59 19.44 22.02
N LEU A 308 10.39 19.27 21.47
CA LEU A 308 9.13 19.53 22.18
C LEU A 308 8.78 18.50 23.27
N ARG A 309 9.59 17.45 23.40
CA ARG A 309 9.36 16.43 24.46
C ARG A 309 9.47 17.00 25.88
N GLY A 310 10.18 18.11 26.05
CA GLY A 310 10.43 18.75 27.34
C GLY A 310 11.29 17.90 28.28
N PRO A 311 11.92 18.46 29.30
CA PRO A 311 12.50 17.68 30.37
C PRO A 311 11.37 16.86 31.00
N ARG A 312 11.64 15.58 31.29
CA ARG A 312 10.72 14.76 32.08
C ARG A 312 10.55 15.44 33.44
N GLY A 313 9.58 16.36 33.53
CA GLY A 313 9.20 16.94 34.81
C GLY A 313 8.85 15.75 35.71
N VAL A 314 9.60 15.59 36.76
CA VAL A 314 9.15 14.87 37.93
C VAL A 314 7.83 15.54 38.26
N THR A 315 6.70 14.88 37.95
CA THR A 315 5.42 15.31 38.49
C THR A 315 5.63 15.35 39.98
N PRO A 316 5.41 16.51 40.66
CA PRO A 316 5.38 16.47 42.12
C PRO A 316 4.37 15.38 42.48
N ASP A 317 4.80 14.47 43.32
CA ASP A 317 3.93 13.49 43.91
C ASP A 317 2.73 14.23 44.51
N PRO A 318 1.48 14.00 44.10
CA PRO A 318 0.34 14.66 44.75
C PRO A 318 0.02 14.00 46.09
N ALA A 319 1.02 13.48 46.75
CA ALA A 319 0.90 12.90 48.05
C ALA A 319 1.62 13.82 49.04
N GLU A 320 0.92 14.69 49.62
CA GLU A 320 0.99 15.22 50.99
C GLU A 320 0.08 16.43 51.12
N GLY A 321 -1.10 16.31 50.55
CA GLY A 321 -2.20 17.23 50.82
C GLY A 321 -3.37 16.43 51.34
N THR A 322 -3.70 16.64 52.59
CA THR A 322 -4.85 16.20 53.41
C THR A 322 -6.04 15.67 52.62
N PRO A 323 -6.63 14.52 53.03
CA PRO A 323 -7.83 14.02 52.40
C PRO A 323 -8.98 15.05 52.54
N PRO A 324 -9.70 15.35 51.47
CA PRO A 324 -10.92 16.12 51.62
C PRO A 324 -11.94 15.27 52.38
N GLU A 325 -12.45 15.82 53.47
CA GLU A 325 -13.58 15.30 54.23
C GLU A 325 -14.71 14.92 53.28
N ALA A 326 -15.14 13.66 53.40
CA ALA A 326 -16.30 13.14 52.69
C ALA A 326 -17.56 13.83 53.19
N SER A 327 -18.12 14.71 52.39
CA SER A 327 -19.50 15.17 52.56
C SER A 327 -20.46 14.13 51.98
N PRO A 328 -21.42 13.63 52.73
CA PRO A 328 -22.42 12.70 52.20
C PRO A 328 -23.48 13.49 51.42
N ASP A 329 -23.56 13.28 50.13
CA ASP A 329 -24.62 13.85 49.30
C ASP A 329 -25.68 12.79 48.99
N PRO A 330 -26.98 13.13 49.18
CA PRO A 330 -28.05 12.13 49.18
C PRO A 330 -28.50 11.71 47.79
N GLU A 331 -28.96 10.50 47.71
CA GLU A 331 -29.78 9.81 46.72
C GLU A 331 -30.23 10.62 45.49
N ARG A 332 -29.59 10.45 44.34
CA ARG A 332 -30.20 10.70 43.04
C ARG A 332 -30.79 9.41 42.49
N ILE A 333 -32.10 9.26 42.66
CA ILE A 333 -32.91 8.28 41.95
C ILE A 333 -32.87 8.59 40.45
N ILE A 334 -32.26 7.72 39.69
CA ILE A 334 -32.29 7.77 38.21
C ILE A 334 -33.39 6.81 37.76
N PRO A 335 -34.40 7.26 37.00
CA PRO A 335 -35.44 6.37 36.49
C PRO A 335 -34.87 5.40 35.47
N ALA A 336 -35.26 4.13 35.56
CA ALA A 336 -34.95 3.07 34.63
C ALA A 336 -35.61 3.34 33.27
N VAL A 337 -34.78 3.56 32.22
CA VAL A 337 -35.24 3.63 30.83
C VAL A 337 -34.86 2.30 30.15
N GLU A 338 -35.86 1.62 29.61
CA GLU A 338 -35.72 0.37 28.90
C GLU A 338 -34.81 0.46 27.69
N PRO A 339 -33.98 -0.58 27.38
CA PRO A 339 -32.98 -0.50 26.36
C PRO A 339 -33.49 -0.98 25.01
N GLY A 340 -33.81 -0.07 24.10
CA GLY A 340 -33.92 -0.37 22.68
C GLY A 340 -32.51 -0.60 22.04
N ALA A 341 -32.41 -1.46 21.03
CA ALA A 341 -31.16 -1.86 20.38
C ALA A 341 -30.28 -0.68 19.88
N SER A 342 -30.86 0.49 19.63
CA SER A 342 -30.16 1.74 19.30
C SER A 342 -29.40 2.36 20.48
N ALA A 343 -29.75 2.00 21.73
CA ALA A 343 -29.11 2.52 22.94
C ALA A 343 -27.75 1.87 23.21
N GLY A 344 -27.52 0.64 22.74
CA GLY A 344 -26.24 -0.06 22.89
C GLY A 344 -25.10 0.62 22.11
N LEU A 345 -25.35 0.99 20.86
CA LEU A 345 -24.36 1.68 20.01
C LEU A 345 -24.14 3.14 20.47
N ARG A 346 -25.19 3.82 20.97
CA ARG A 346 -25.08 5.16 21.57
C ARG A 346 -24.27 5.14 22.88
N ARG A 347 -24.46 4.15 23.75
CA ARG A 347 -23.63 3.97 24.96
C ARG A 347 -22.19 3.63 24.60
N TRP A 348 -21.97 2.78 23.59
CA TRP A 348 -20.61 2.45 23.11
C TRP A 348 -19.87 3.68 22.56
N LEU A 349 -20.54 4.56 21.79
CA LEU A 349 -19.95 5.78 21.27
C LEU A 349 -19.86 6.91 22.31
N ALA A 350 -20.77 6.97 23.25
CA ALA A 350 -20.72 7.92 24.38
C ALA A 350 -19.71 7.48 25.46
N SER A 351 -19.41 6.17 25.57
CA SER A 351 -18.34 5.65 26.44
C SER A 351 -16.94 5.83 25.83
N LEU A 352 -16.81 6.58 24.75
CA LEU A 352 -15.55 7.00 24.14
C LEU A 352 -14.80 8.12 24.87
N PRO A 353 -15.14 8.56 26.11
CA PRO A 353 -14.33 9.52 26.79
C PRO A 353 -13.57 8.96 27.99
N ALA A 354 -12.46 9.57 28.20
CA ALA A 354 -12.04 10.16 29.45
C ALA A 354 -11.58 9.23 30.59
N ARG A 355 -10.98 8.06 30.31
CA ARG A 355 -9.88 7.65 31.18
C ARG A 355 -8.61 7.85 30.41
N GLY A 356 -7.71 8.72 30.92
CA GLY A 356 -6.50 9.13 30.24
C GLY A 356 -5.75 7.96 29.61
N PRO A 357 -5.11 8.16 28.44
CA PRO A 357 -4.40 7.12 27.74
C PRO A 357 -3.34 6.51 28.66
N VAL A 358 -3.24 5.18 28.63
CA VAL A 358 -2.20 4.45 29.35
C VAL A 358 -0.86 4.87 28.77
N ARG A 359 -0.06 5.60 29.52
CA ARG A 359 1.31 5.93 29.14
C ARG A 359 2.13 4.65 29.11
N SER A 360 2.55 4.24 27.93
CA SER A 360 3.41 3.06 27.74
C SER A 360 4.50 3.36 26.73
N PHE A 361 5.59 2.62 26.82
CA PHE A 361 6.68 2.63 25.83
C PHE A 361 6.37 1.78 24.59
N ALA A 362 5.11 1.35 24.41
CA ALA A 362 4.73 0.49 23.32
C ALA A 362 5.07 1.07 21.93
N PRO A 363 4.82 2.36 21.63
CA PRO A 363 5.18 2.90 20.33
C PRO A 363 6.68 2.87 20.04
N GLU A 364 7.52 3.16 21.04
CA GLU A 364 8.97 3.11 20.91
C GLU A 364 9.47 1.68 20.70
N LEU A 365 8.89 0.70 21.39
CA LEU A 365 9.26 -0.71 21.22
C LEU A 365 8.80 -1.26 19.86
N VAL A 366 7.64 -0.84 19.37
CA VAL A 366 7.17 -1.18 18.02
C VAL A 366 8.06 -0.53 16.95
N LEU A 367 8.52 0.69 17.16
CA LEU A 367 9.52 1.35 16.33
C LEU A 367 10.84 0.55 16.30
N LEU A 368 11.36 0.15 17.47
CA LEU A 368 12.58 -0.65 17.58
C LEU A 368 12.41 -2.02 16.90
N LEU A 369 11.26 -2.67 17.05
CA LEU A 369 10.95 -3.91 16.34
C LEU A 369 11.01 -3.73 14.82
N SER A 370 10.50 -2.60 14.30
CA SER A 370 10.56 -2.30 12.87
C SER A 370 12.00 -2.08 12.39
N PHE A 371 12.83 -1.37 13.17
CA PHE A 371 14.26 -1.25 12.88
C PHE A 371 14.99 -2.59 12.97
N ALA A 372 14.65 -3.44 13.94
CA ALA A 372 15.20 -4.79 14.01
C ALA A 372 14.83 -5.62 12.77
N GLY A 373 13.60 -5.51 12.29
CA GLY A 373 13.20 -6.11 11.02
C GLY A 373 14.02 -5.61 9.84
N TYR A 374 14.28 -4.31 9.76
CA TYR A 374 15.13 -3.71 8.73
C TYR A 374 16.56 -4.25 8.74
N LEU A 375 17.15 -4.44 9.91
CA LEU A 375 18.56 -4.84 10.06
C LEU A 375 18.76 -6.36 9.97
N PHE A 376 17.80 -7.16 10.44
CA PHE A 376 18.02 -8.59 10.72
C PHE A 376 17.06 -9.54 9.99
N ALA A 377 15.99 -9.04 9.36
CA ALA A 377 15.18 -9.90 8.50
C ALA A 377 15.95 -10.27 7.22
N PRO A 378 15.64 -11.39 6.57
CA PRO A 378 16.29 -11.73 5.30
C PRO A 378 16.00 -10.67 4.24
N PHE A 379 16.98 -10.42 3.35
CA PHE A 379 16.77 -9.59 2.15
C PHE A 379 15.81 -10.28 1.19
N SER A 380 16.04 -11.55 0.92
CA SER A 380 15.25 -12.36 0.00
C SER A 380 14.91 -13.71 0.64
N TYR A 381 13.70 -14.18 0.41
CA TYR A 381 13.27 -15.53 0.72
C TYR A 381 12.30 -16.01 -0.36
N ARG A 382 12.69 -17.08 -1.05
CA ARG A 382 11.98 -17.57 -2.24
C ARG A 382 11.85 -16.45 -3.28
N LEU A 383 10.70 -16.16 -3.80
CA LEU A 383 10.47 -15.09 -4.80
C LEU A 383 10.16 -13.72 -4.19
N ILE A 384 10.31 -13.57 -2.87
CA ILE A 384 9.94 -12.33 -2.18
C ILE A 384 11.21 -11.54 -1.87
N GLU A 385 11.39 -10.40 -2.53
CA GLU A 385 12.47 -9.44 -2.30
C GLU A 385 12.04 -8.01 -2.62
N PRO A 386 12.64 -6.99 -1.97
CA PRO A 386 13.38 -7.09 -0.71
C PRO A 386 12.40 -7.25 0.47
N ILE A 387 12.71 -8.09 1.47
CA ILE A 387 11.87 -8.28 2.66
C ILE A 387 12.25 -7.28 3.75
N ASN A 388 13.54 -7.27 4.16
CA ASN A 388 14.02 -6.44 5.27
C ASN A 388 13.90 -4.95 4.98
N HIS A 389 14.23 -4.50 3.79
CA HIS A 389 14.18 -3.08 3.43
C HIS A 389 12.79 -2.47 3.59
N ARG A 390 11.73 -3.25 3.42
CA ARG A 390 10.33 -2.81 3.60
C ARG A 390 10.01 -2.40 5.05
N PHE A 391 10.79 -2.84 6.05
CA PHE A 391 10.56 -2.41 7.43
C PHE A 391 11.04 -0.98 7.70
N LEU A 392 11.92 -0.41 6.86
CA LEU A 392 12.42 0.94 7.07
C LEU A 392 11.35 2.04 6.91
N PRO A 393 10.52 2.10 5.84
CA PRO A 393 9.44 3.08 5.76
C PRO A 393 8.48 3.00 6.93
N LEU A 394 8.19 1.79 7.41
CA LEU A 394 7.35 1.57 8.58
C LEU A 394 8.01 2.12 9.86
N ALA A 395 9.30 1.89 10.06
CA ALA A 395 10.05 2.46 11.17
C ALA A 395 10.08 3.99 11.11
N LEU A 396 10.34 4.56 9.93
CA LEU A 396 10.36 6.02 9.75
C LEU A 396 8.98 6.64 10.00
N ALA A 397 7.89 6.01 9.55
CA ALA A 397 6.53 6.45 9.84
C ALA A 397 6.22 6.48 11.34
N LEU A 398 6.91 5.67 12.14
CA LEU A 398 6.77 5.60 13.60
C LEU A 398 7.75 6.51 14.37
N LEU A 399 8.75 7.13 13.73
CA LEU A 399 9.69 8.05 14.41
C LEU A 399 9.00 9.17 15.20
N PRO A 400 7.84 9.72 14.78
CA PRO A 400 7.11 10.71 15.58
C PRO A 400 6.70 10.20 16.98
N ALA A 401 6.72 8.88 17.22
CA ALA A 401 6.52 8.30 18.55
C ALA A 401 7.60 8.72 19.57
N LEU A 402 8.78 9.15 19.12
CA LEU A 402 9.82 9.69 20.00
C LEU A 402 9.47 11.07 20.57
N GLY A 403 8.39 11.69 20.12
CA GLY A 403 7.92 12.99 20.55
C GLY A 403 7.28 13.00 21.95
N PRO A 404 6.59 14.11 22.31
CA PRO A 404 6.02 14.33 23.64
C PRO A 404 5.03 13.24 24.04
N VAL A 405 5.12 12.84 25.31
CA VAL A 405 4.27 11.79 25.96
C VAL A 405 3.03 12.40 26.62
N SER A 406 2.97 13.73 26.69
CA SER A 406 1.90 14.48 27.37
C SER A 406 1.25 15.49 26.41
N ALA A 407 0.17 16.07 26.85
CA ALA A 407 -0.44 17.19 26.13
C ALA A 407 0.57 18.33 25.95
N ILE A 408 0.70 18.81 24.73
CA ILE A 408 1.51 19.97 24.38
C ILE A 408 0.64 21.24 24.40
N SER A 409 1.27 22.38 24.68
CA SER A 409 0.60 23.68 24.68
C SER A 409 -0.04 24.00 23.32
N LEU A 410 -1.03 24.89 23.31
CA LEU A 410 -1.68 25.31 22.06
C LEU A 410 -0.68 25.95 21.09
N ARG A 411 0.28 26.73 21.62
CA ARG A 411 1.37 27.31 20.79
C ARG A 411 2.22 26.23 20.14
N ALA A 412 2.65 25.22 20.90
CA ALA A 412 3.41 24.09 20.35
C ALA A 412 2.61 23.31 19.31
N ARG A 413 1.28 23.15 19.47
CA ARG A 413 0.42 22.54 18.44
C ARG A 413 0.40 23.35 17.16
N TRP A 414 0.29 24.67 17.23
CA TRP A 414 0.35 25.54 16.04
C TRP A 414 1.71 25.49 15.36
N THR A 415 2.80 25.52 16.14
CA THR A 415 4.16 25.38 15.59
C THR A 415 4.34 24.05 14.86
N LEU A 416 3.92 22.93 15.48
CA LEU A 416 3.97 21.62 14.83
C LEU A 416 3.05 21.53 13.61
N SER A 417 1.85 22.13 13.68
CA SER A 417 0.93 22.16 12.54
C SER A 417 1.58 22.87 11.34
N ALA A 418 2.14 24.06 11.57
CA ALA A 418 2.82 24.82 10.54
C ALA A 418 4.01 24.04 9.95
N ALA A 419 4.84 23.43 10.81
CA ALA A 419 5.97 22.61 10.36
C ALA A 419 5.52 21.36 9.56
N CYS A 420 4.50 20.64 10.02
CA CYS A 420 3.95 19.48 9.29
C CYS A 420 3.36 19.90 7.95
N ILE A 421 2.62 21.02 7.89
CA ILE A 421 2.06 21.56 6.65
C ILE A 421 3.19 21.97 5.69
N ALA A 422 4.24 22.66 6.17
CA ALA A 422 5.37 23.05 5.34
C ALA A 422 6.08 21.82 4.73
N VAL A 423 6.31 20.77 5.53
CA VAL A 423 6.90 19.50 5.03
C VAL A 423 5.94 18.82 4.05
N ALA A 424 4.64 18.81 4.32
CA ALA A 424 3.65 18.21 3.41
C ALA A 424 3.57 18.99 2.07
N ILE A 425 3.67 20.33 2.08
CA ILE A 425 3.76 21.17 0.88
C ILE A 425 5.02 20.80 0.08
N ALA A 426 6.19 20.74 0.72
CA ALA A 426 7.43 20.34 0.07
C ALA A 426 7.30 18.93 -0.56
N THR A 427 6.75 17.97 0.20
CA THR A 427 6.50 16.60 -0.28
C THR A 427 5.57 16.60 -1.49
N GLY A 428 4.40 17.23 -1.39
CA GLY A 428 3.42 17.27 -2.47
C GLY A 428 3.95 17.97 -3.72
N THR A 429 4.65 19.09 -3.57
CA THR A 429 5.21 19.87 -4.70
C THR A 429 6.31 19.10 -5.42
N ILE A 430 7.27 18.51 -4.67
CA ILE A 430 8.36 17.73 -5.26
C ILE A 430 7.81 16.53 -6.00
N HIS A 431 6.95 15.73 -5.36
CA HIS A 431 6.39 14.56 -6.02
C HIS A 431 5.52 14.94 -7.23
N HIS A 432 4.72 16.01 -7.14
CA HIS A 432 3.89 16.44 -8.27
C HIS A 432 4.74 16.85 -9.48
N ALA A 433 5.78 17.67 -9.27
CA ALA A 433 6.66 18.09 -10.34
C ALA A 433 7.35 16.89 -11.03
N ARG A 434 7.85 15.93 -10.23
CA ARG A 434 8.51 14.72 -10.76
C ARG A 434 7.53 13.76 -11.43
N PHE A 435 6.28 13.69 -10.97
CA PHE A 435 5.25 12.88 -11.61
C PHE A 435 4.86 13.46 -12.99
N VAL A 436 4.77 14.79 -13.11
CA VAL A 436 4.54 15.45 -14.40
C VAL A 436 5.68 15.15 -15.37
N GLU A 437 6.94 15.28 -14.94
CA GLU A 437 8.10 14.95 -15.77
C GLU A 437 8.11 13.48 -16.23
N THR A 438 7.72 12.54 -15.36
CA THR A 438 7.62 11.12 -15.74
C THR A 438 6.43 10.82 -16.65
N ASP A 439 5.33 11.56 -16.51
CA ASP A 439 4.16 11.46 -17.37
C ASP A 439 4.51 11.91 -18.81
N GLU A 440 5.26 13.03 -18.93
CA GLU A 440 5.82 13.47 -20.22
C GLU A 440 6.82 12.45 -20.81
N GLU A 441 7.63 11.82 -19.95
CA GLU A 441 8.59 10.78 -20.33
C GLU A 441 7.91 9.47 -20.80
N MET A 442 6.66 9.19 -20.37
CA MET A 442 5.87 8.07 -20.87
C MET A 442 5.60 8.22 -22.38
N GLY A 443 5.42 9.45 -22.84
CA GLY A 443 5.16 9.74 -24.26
C GLY A 443 3.78 9.24 -24.72
N GLU A 444 3.68 8.96 -26.01
CA GLU A 444 2.42 8.69 -26.72
C GLU A 444 1.97 7.23 -26.59
N LEU A 445 2.10 6.61 -25.40
CA LEU A 445 1.65 5.23 -25.16
C LEU A 445 0.16 5.05 -25.47
N SER A 446 -0.67 6.05 -25.11
CA SER A 446 -2.10 5.99 -25.36
C SER A 446 -2.43 5.93 -26.85
N ASP A 447 -1.71 6.69 -27.68
CA ASP A 447 -1.90 6.72 -29.12
C ASP A 447 -1.46 5.41 -29.76
N ALA A 448 -0.34 4.83 -29.27
CA ALA A 448 0.12 3.53 -29.74
C ALA A 448 -0.91 2.42 -29.39
N LEU A 449 -1.47 2.42 -28.18
CA LEU A 449 -2.45 1.42 -27.77
C LEU A 449 -3.81 1.61 -28.46
N ALA A 450 -4.18 2.82 -28.84
CA ALA A 450 -5.43 3.10 -29.56
C ALA A 450 -5.47 2.42 -30.95
N GLN A 451 -4.34 2.03 -31.50
CA GLN A 451 -4.24 1.31 -32.77
C GLN A 451 -4.32 -0.21 -32.62
N SER A 452 -4.50 -0.72 -31.40
CA SER A 452 -4.64 -2.16 -31.16
C SER A 452 -6.09 -2.57 -30.93
N ALA A 453 -6.45 -3.75 -31.41
CA ALA A 453 -7.78 -4.32 -31.19
C ALA A 453 -7.87 -5.04 -29.85
N PRO A 454 -9.06 -5.09 -29.21
CA PRO A 454 -9.29 -5.83 -27.98
C PRO A 454 -9.32 -7.35 -28.21
N GLY A 455 -9.09 -8.11 -27.13
CA GLY A 455 -9.24 -9.58 -27.14
C GLY A 455 -8.07 -10.33 -27.78
N HIS A 456 -6.93 -9.69 -27.95
CA HIS A 456 -5.73 -10.25 -28.54
C HIS A 456 -4.60 -10.44 -27.52
N ARG A 457 -3.50 -11.08 -27.96
CA ARG A 457 -2.28 -11.32 -27.16
C ARG A 457 -1.21 -10.33 -27.52
N LEU A 458 -0.73 -9.57 -26.53
CA LEU A 458 0.33 -8.58 -26.71
C LEU A 458 1.59 -8.97 -25.93
N LEU A 459 2.75 -8.90 -26.61
CA LEU A 459 4.05 -8.98 -25.98
C LEU A 459 4.66 -7.57 -25.84
N GLY A 460 5.05 -7.21 -24.60
CA GLY A 460 5.83 -6.01 -24.33
C GLY A 460 7.32 -6.27 -24.47
N LEU A 461 8.02 -5.47 -25.27
CA LEU A 461 9.46 -5.49 -25.46
C LEU A 461 10.05 -4.13 -25.08
N VAL A 462 10.35 -3.95 -23.80
CA VAL A 462 10.73 -2.67 -23.21
C VAL A 462 12.24 -2.55 -23.17
N PHE A 463 12.85 -1.94 -24.21
CA PHE A 463 14.30 -1.71 -24.29
C PHE A 463 14.76 -0.52 -23.46
N ASP A 464 13.87 0.44 -23.21
CA ASP A 464 14.11 1.61 -22.38
C ASP A 464 13.18 1.60 -21.15
N ALA A 465 13.49 0.73 -20.17
CA ALA A 465 12.69 0.60 -18.94
C ALA A 465 12.96 1.71 -17.91
N GLN A 466 14.12 2.38 -18.02
CA GLN A 466 14.60 3.35 -17.04
C GLN A 466 13.95 4.73 -17.27
N SER A 467 13.78 5.47 -16.18
CA SER A 467 13.39 6.88 -16.21
C SER A 467 14.65 7.75 -15.98
N ARG A 468 14.64 8.97 -16.55
CA ARG A 468 15.65 9.98 -16.23
C ARG A 468 15.35 10.70 -14.91
N VAL A 469 14.12 10.60 -14.43
CA VAL A 469 13.60 11.26 -13.23
C VAL A 469 13.62 10.33 -12.03
N VAL A 470 13.08 9.12 -12.20
CA VAL A 470 12.89 8.13 -11.13
C VAL A 470 13.91 6.99 -11.27
N ARG A 471 14.53 6.59 -10.17
CA ARG A 471 15.53 5.50 -10.15
C ARG A 471 14.93 4.11 -10.40
N ALA A 472 13.64 3.93 -10.13
CA ALA A 472 12.96 2.68 -10.44
C ALA A 472 12.66 2.56 -11.95
N PRO A 473 12.67 1.35 -12.53
CA PRO A 473 12.41 1.13 -13.97
C PRO A 473 10.90 1.19 -14.25
N ILE A 474 10.29 2.37 -14.09
CA ILE A 474 8.84 2.58 -14.06
C ILE A 474 8.12 2.24 -15.38
N TYR A 475 8.87 2.06 -16.47
CA TYR A 475 8.27 1.72 -17.77
C TYR A 475 8.30 0.22 -18.06
N LEU A 476 8.94 -0.60 -17.20
CA LEU A 476 9.12 -2.04 -17.42
C LEU A 476 7.79 -2.76 -17.73
N HIS A 477 6.74 -2.43 -16.98
CA HIS A 477 5.43 -3.06 -17.12
C HIS A 477 4.38 -2.18 -17.83
N ALA A 478 4.80 -1.11 -18.54
CA ALA A 478 3.87 -0.19 -19.21
C ALA A 478 2.99 -0.87 -20.27
N HIS A 479 3.45 -1.97 -20.88
CA HIS A 479 2.67 -2.77 -21.81
C HIS A 479 1.38 -3.36 -21.19
N GLN A 480 1.31 -3.49 -19.85
CA GLN A 480 0.10 -3.93 -19.14
C GLN A 480 -1.06 -2.93 -19.23
N TYR A 481 -0.82 -1.68 -19.64
CA TYR A 481 -1.88 -0.75 -19.98
C TYR A 481 -2.75 -1.24 -21.17
N TYR A 482 -2.20 -2.09 -22.06
CA TYR A 482 -3.02 -2.78 -23.06
C TYR A 482 -4.13 -3.60 -22.42
N GLN A 483 -3.77 -4.48 -21.47
CA GLN A 483 -4.76 -5.29 -20.77
C GLN A 483 -5.78 -4.44 -20.01
N ALA A 484 -5.35 -3.33 -19.41
CA ALA A 484 -6.21 -2.45 -18.63
C ALA A 484 -7.16 -1.58 -19.44
N ARG A 485 -6.72 -1.07 -20.60
CA ARG A 485 -7.44 -0.08 -21.42
C ARG A 485 -8.17 -0.69 -22.60
N VAL A 486 -7.49 -1.60 -23.29
CA VAL A 486 -8.01 -2.19 -24.53
C VAL A 486 -8.71 -3.51 -24.23
N GLY A 487 -8.11 -4.34 -23.39
CA GLY A 487 -8.60 -5.67 -23.06
C GLY A 487 -7.96 -6.74 -23.92
N GLY A 488 -7.61 -7.84 -23.30
CA GLY A 488 -6.85 -8.95 -23.89
C GLY A 488 -5.83 -9.50 -22.92
N LEU A 489 -4.82 -10.18 -23.42
CA LEU A 489 -3.73 -10.72 -22.63
C LEU A 489 -2.44 -9.95 -22.92
N ALA A 490 -1.82 -9.35 -21.90
CA ALA A 490 -0.46 -8.86 -21.94
C ALA A 490 0.46 -9.78 -21.12
N CYS A 491 1.64 -10.13 -21.65
CA CYS A 491 2.61 -10.99 -20.97
C CYS A 491 3.27 -10.33 -19.77
N PHE A 492 4.02 -11.10 -19.00
CA PHE A 492 4.74 -10.66 -17.78
C PHE A 492 3.80 -10.02 -16.75
N SER A 493 2.66 -10.65 -16.55
CA SER A 493 1.60 -10.19 -15.65
C SER A 493 1.72 -10.85 -14.27
N PHE A 494 1.14 -10.24 -13.24
CA PHE A 494 0.95 -10.86 -11.93
C PHE A 494 0.19 -12.19 -11.96
N VAL A 495 -0.51 -12.50 -13.04
CA VAL A 495 -1.17 -13.80 -13.28
C VAL A 495 -0.18 -14.97 -13.23
N GLU A 496 1.10 -14.73 -13.56
CA GLU A 496 2.16 -15.75 -13.52
C GLU A 496 2.56 -16.15 -12.09
N PHE A 497 2.20 -15.35 -11.09
CA PHE A 497 2.49 -15.67 -9.70
C PHE A 497 1.41 -16.56 -9.07
N PRO A 498 1.77 -17.63 -8.35
CA PRO A 498 0.81 -18.57 -7.75
C PRO A 498 -0.19 -17.91 -6.78
N LYS A 499 0.16 -16.78 -6.21
CA LYS A 499 -0.65 -16.00 -5.24
C LYS A 499 -1.54 -14.93 -5.90
N SER A 500 -1.59 -14.86 -7.23
CA SER A 500 -2.50 -13.95 -7.93
C SER A 500 -3.95 -14.42 -7.80
N PRO A 501 -4.93 -13.52 -7.65
CA PRO A 501 -6.35 -13.88 -7.72
C PRO A 501 -6.81 -14.23 -9.12
N VAL A 502 -6.01 -13.93 -10.15
CA VAL A 502 -6.28 -14.25 -11.55
C VAL A 502 -5.29 -15.32 -11.99
N GLN A 503 -5.79 -16.32 -12.70
CA GLN A 503 -5.00 -17.40 -13.27
C GLN A 503 -5.27 -17.48 -14.77
N TYR A 504 -4.32 -18.01 -15.55
CA TYR A 504 -4.59 -18.34 -16.94
C TYR A 504 -5.55 -19.53 -17.02
N ARG A 505 -6.43 -19.52 -18.01
CA ARG A 505 -7.14 -20.74 -18.39
C ARG A 505 -6.17 -21.75 -18.98
N PRO A 506 -6.41 -23.07 -18.78
CA PRO A 506 -5.60 -24.10 -19.42
C PRO A 506 -5.52 -23.90 -20.93
N GLY A 507 -4.30 -23.80 -21.45
CA GLY A 507 -4.03 -23.55 -22.89
C GLY A 507 -4.03 -22.09 -23.31
N ALA A 508 -4.34 -21.15 -22.40
CA ALA A 508 -4.23 -19.71 -22.66
C ALA A 508 -2.92 -19.11 -22.16
N GLU A 509 -2.10 -19.90 -21.47
CA GLU A 509 -0.81 -19.45 -20.93
C GLU A 509 0.09 -18.92 -22.05
N PRO A 510 0.85 -17.84 -21.81
CA PRO A 510 1.95 -17.45 -22.70
C PRO A 510 2.98 -18.59 -22.81
N PRO A 511 3.76 -18.62 -23.91
CA PRO A 511 4.87 -19.57 -24.00
C PRO A 511 5.86 -19.33 -22.86
N PRO A 512 6.56 -20.39 -22.42
CA PRO A 512 7.57 -20.24 -21.38
C PRO A 512 8.73 -19.39 -21.87
N PHE A 513 9.03 -18.30 -21.16
CA PHE A 513 10.18 -17.46 -21.40
C PHE A 513 11.34 -17.85 -20.46
N PRO A 514 12.60 -17.62 -20.89
CA PRO A 514 13.75 -17.74 -20.00
C PRO A 514 13.64 -16.79 -18.80
N PRO A 515 14.27 -17.11 -17.66
CA PRO A 515 14.29 -16.22 -16.51
C PRO A 515 14.78 -14.81 -16.87
N ARG A 516 14.17 -13.77 -16.30
CA ARG A 516 14.49 -12.35 -16.50
C ARG A 516 14.32 -11.85 -17.94
N PHE A 517 13.57 -12.55 -18.77
CA PHE A 517 13.36 -12.20 -20.16
C PHE A 517 12.75 -10.78 -20.32
N GLU A 518 11.83 -10.38 -19.47
CA GLU A 518 11.22 -9.03 -19.46
C GLU A 518 12.25 -7.91 -19.28
N TRP A 519 13.38 -8.21 -18.61
CA TRP A 519 14.50 -7.29 -18.40
C TRP A 519 15.52 -7.32 -19.56
N GLU A 520 15.44 -8.31 -20.42
CA GLU A 520 16.38 -8.57 -21.50
C GLU A 520 15.65 -8.75 -22.85
N PRO A 521 14.88 -7.73 -23.31
CA PRO A 521 14.02 -7.84 -24.49
C PRO A 521 14.82 -8.15 -25.77
N GLY A 522 16.13 -7.86 -25.80
CA GLY A 522 17.03 -8.23 -26.89
C GLY A 522 17.22 -9.73 -27.11
N ARG A 523 16.76 -10.57 -26.18
CA ARG A 523 16.74 -12.04 -26.31
C ARG A 523 15.53 -12.56 -27.11
N TYR A 524 14.62 -11.68 -27.50
CA TYR A 524 13.46 -12.09 -28.27
C TYR A 524 13.88 -12.67 -29.63
N ASP A 525 13.30 -13.84 -29.93
CA ASP A 525 13.44 -14.52 -31.21
C ASP A 525 12.04 -14.79 -31.78
N HIS A 526 11.72 -14.14 -32.89
CA HIS A 526 10.40 -14.23 -33.53
C HIS A 526 10.10 -15.65 -34.02
N HIS A 527 11.11 -16.43 -34.41
CA HIS A 527 10.93 -17.83 -34.85
C HIS A 527 10.53 -18.76 -33.72
N VAL A 528 10.89 -18.42 -32.48
CA VAL A 528 10.58 -19.23 -31.30
C VAL A 528 9.23 -18.87 -30.70
N TRP A 529 8.91 -17.56 -30.65
CA TRP A 529 7.76 -17.06 -29.89
C TRP A 529 6.75 -16.28 -30.71
N GLY A 530 7.01 -15.99 -31.99
CA GLY A 530 6.18 -15.13 -32.83
C GLY A 530 4.71 -15.61 -32.95
N ASP A 531 4.51 -16.91 -33.12
CA ASP A 531 3.17 -17.49 -33.28
C ASP A 531 2.26 -17.36 -32.04
N ALA A 532 2.83 -17.00 -30.89
CA ALA A 532 2.07 -16.88 -29.66
C ALA A 532 1.40 -15.51 -29.48
N PHE A 533 1.75 -14.52 -30.31
CA PHE A 533 1.31 -13.14 -30.13
C PHE A 533 0.68 -12.56 -31.39
N ASP A 534 -0.22 -11.61 -31.14
CA ASP A 534 -0.92 -10.87 -32.18
C ASP A 534 -0.33 -9.47 -32.35
N TYR A 535 0.16 -8.89 -31.22
CA TYR A 535 0.77 -7.57 -31.15
C TYR A 535 2.10 -7.59 -30.42
N TRP A 536 3.01 -6.69 -30.79
CA TRP A 536 4.28 -6.42 -30.11
C TRP A 536 4.39 -4.93 -29.86
N LEU A 537 4.41 -4.55 -28.59
CA LEU A 537 4.60 -3.17 -28.17
C LEU A 537 6.05 -2.97 -27.74
N VAL A 538 6.78 -2.18 -28.53
CA VAL A 538 8.21 -1.92 -28.33
C VAL A 538 8.39 -0.54 -27.75
N ARG A 539 9.06 -0.42 -26.58
CA ARG A 539 9.55 0.85 -26.05
C ARG A 539 11.03 1.01 -26.38
N HIS A 540 11.40 2.18 -26.90
CA HIS A 540 12.77 2.54 -27.24
C HIS A 540 13.14 3.95 -26.76
N GLU A 541 14.43 4.30 -26.83
CA GLU A 541 14.89 5.64 -26.48
C GLU A 541 14.27 6.68 -27.45
N ALA A 542 13.88 7.83 -26.88
CA ALA A 542 13.38 8.96 -27.68
C ALA A 542 14.37 9.37 -28.78
N HIS A 543 13.85 9.77 -29.93
CA HIS A 543 14.62 10.22 -31.09
C HIS A 543 15.61 9.18 -31.67
N ARG A 544 15.47 7.91 -31.30
CA ARG A 544 16.20 6.80 -31.89
C ARG A 544 15.26 5.86 -32.62
N PRO A 545 15.70 5.28 -33.75
CA PRO A 545 14.88 4.29 -34.43
C PRO A 545 14.61 3.09 -33.51
N PRO A 546 13.44 2.46 -33.62
CA PRO A 546 13.15 1.27 -32.83
C PRO A 546 14.19 0.18 -33.09
N PRO A 547 14.56 -0.61 -32.07
CA PRO A 547 15.47 -1.74 -32.26
C PRO A 547 14.95 -2.69 -33.33
N ARG A 548 15.84 -3.27 -34.13
CA ARG A 548 15.47 -4.31 -35.08
C ARG A 548 15.16 -5.60 -34.35
N VAL A 549 13.90 -5.71 -33.95
CA VAL A 549 13.37 -6.85 -33.16
C VAL A 549 13.13 -8.06 -34.07
N PHE A 550 12.68 -7.79 -35.31
CA PHE A 550 12.40 -8.81 -36.30
C PHE A 550 13.57 -8.84 -37.29
N ARG A 551 14.23 -10.00 -37.43
CA ARG A 551 15.35 -10.16 -38.37
C ARG A 551 14.81 -10.62 -39.72
N ALA A 552 14.99 -9.80 -40.76
CA ALA A 552 14.70 -10.18 -42.12
C ALA A 552 15.57 -11.36 -42.54
N GLY A 553 14.99 -12.38 -43.16
CA GLY A 553 15.71 -13.43 -43.86
C GLY A 553 15.98 -14.73 -43.15
N SER A 554 15.33 -14.98 -41.98
CA SER A 554 15.34 -16.35 -41.44
C SER A 554 14.09 -17.12 -41.92
N PRO A 555 14.21 -18.38 -42.32
CA PRO A 555 13.05 -19.18 -42.73
C PRO A 555 12.18 -19.52 -41.52
N SER A 556 11.09 -18.81 -41.31
CA SER A 556 10.05 -19.19 -40.39
C SER A 556 8.71 -19.19 -41.10
N ASP A 557 7.81 -20.07 -40.67
CA ASP A 557 6.43 -20.07 -41.14
C ASP A 557 5.62 -18.91 -40.54
N ALA A 558 6.16 -18.22 -39.49
CA ALA A 558 5.54 -17.06 -38.86
C ALA A 558 5.67 -15.83 -39.77
N ALA A 559 4.56 -15.22 -40.13
CA ALA A 559 4.53 -14.00 -40.93
C ALA A 559 5.26 -12.86 -40.19
N GLU A 560 6.08 -12.09 -40.90
CA GLU A 560 6.80 -10.96 -40.34
C GLU A 560 5.79 -9.89 -39.89
N PRO A 561 5.86 -9.41 -38.63
CA PRO A 561 4.95 -8.41 -38.13
C PRO A 561 5.06 -7.09 -38.88
N VAL A 562 3.91 -6.48 -39.13
CA VAL A 562 3.81 -5.18 -39.79
C VAL A 562 3.78 -4.07 -38.72
N ARG A 563 4.53 -2.99 -38.98
CA ARG A 563 4.49 -1.82 -38.13
C ARG A 563 3.16 -1.07 -38.34
N VAL A 564 2.37 -0.93 -37.28
CA VAL A 564 1.07 -0.24 -37.27
C VAL A 564 1.25 1.24 -36.99
N VAL A 565 2.02 1.56 -35.95
CA VAL A 565 2.29 2.95 -35.56
C VAL A 565 3.70 3.05 -34.94
N GLU A 566 4.37 4.16 -35.18
CA GLU A 566 5.62 4.56 -34.54
C GLU A 566 5.47 5.97 -33.99
N THR A 567 5.75 6.13 -32.73
CA THR A 567 5.83 7.42 -32.02
C THR A 567 7.28 7.66 -31.59
N ASP A 568 7.53 8.76 -30.87
CA ASP A 568 8.90 9.07 -30.42
C ASP A 568 9.50 8.01 -29.48
N ARG A 569 8.66 7.28 -28.74
CA ARG A 569 9.11 6.29 -27.74
C ARG A 569 8.48 4.92 -27.89
N TRP A 570 7.43 4.77 -28.64
CA TRP A 570 6.67 3.54 -28.76
C TRP A 570 6.48 3.15 -30.22
N THR A 571 6.62 1.86 -30.49
CA THR A 571 6.27 1.28 -31.79
C THR A 571 5.37 0.07 -31.55
N LEU A 572 4.21 0.07 -32.18
CA LEU A 572 3.30 -1.07 -32.20
C LEU A 572 3.47 -1.83 -33.50
N TYR A 573 3.68 -3.12 -33.40
CA TYR A 573 3.63 -4.05 -34.53
C TYR A 573 2.44 -5.00 -34.35
N ALA A 574 1.85 -5.44 -35.46
CA ALA A 574 0.75 -6.41 -35.49
C ALA A 574 1.04 -7.52 -36.49
N ARG A 575 0.35 -8.63 -36.36
CA ARG A 575 0.27 -9.61 -37.46
C ARG A 575 -0.31 -8.96 -38.70
N PRO A 576 0.10 -9.38 -39.93
CA PRO A 576 -0.38 -8.76 -41.18
C PRO A 576 -1.92 -8.71 -41.29
N GLU A 577 -2.60 -9.76 -40.81
CA GLU A 577 -4.06 -9.87 -40.86
C GLU A 577 -4.76 -8.80 -40.02
N LEU A 578 -4.16 -8.43 -38.89
CA LEU A 578 -4.69 -7.40 -37.98
C LEU A 578 -4.30 -5.99 -38.43
N ALA A 579 -3.12 -5.84 -39.05
CA ALA A 579 -2.69 -4.56 -39.60
C ALA A 579 -3.59 -4.10 -40.75
N ALA A 580 -4.04 -5.02 -41.63
CA ALA A 580 -4.92 -4.73 -42.73
C ALA A 580 -6.34 -4.30 -42.30
N SER A 581 -6.80 -4.74 -41.12
CA SER A 581 -8.12 -4.37 -40.57
C SER A 581 -8.14 -3.00 -39.86
N ALA A 582 -6.98 -2.41 -39.61
CA ALA A 582 -6.82 -1.11 -38.94
C ALA A 582 -6.82 0.07 -39.95
N ASP A 583 -6.89 -0.20 -41.26
CA ASP A 583 -6.91 0.85 -42.27
C ASP A 583 -8.30 1.52 -42.35
N PRO A 584 -8.42 2.85 -42.04
CA PRO A 584 -9.71 3.52 -41.98
C PRO A 584 -10.42 3.68 -43.32
N GLU A 585 -9.84 3.30 -44.46
CA GLU A 585 -10.48 3.34 -45.76
C GLU A 585 -11.48 2.20 -45.98
N ASP A 586 -11.34 1.05 -45.31
CA ASP A 586 -12.30 -0.07 -45.44
C ASP A 586 -13.54 0.04 -44.54
N ALA A 587 -13.62 1.05 -43.66
CA ALA A 587 -14.75 1.30 -42.77
C ALA A 587 -15.79 2.31 -43.34
N ARG A 588 -15.74 2.65 -44.64
CA ARG A 588 -16.71 3.55 -45.31
C ARG A 588 -17.69 2.81 -46.18
#